data_b5ea1ae52f035f2da28707aaa53418a0
#
_entry.id   b5ea1ae52f035f2da28707aaa53418a0
#
_cell.length_a   1.000
_cell.length_b   1.000
_cell.length_c   1.000
_cell.angle_alpha   90.00
_cell.angle_beta   90.00
_cell.angle_gamma   90.00
#
_symmetry.space_group_name_H-M   'P 1'
#
loop_
_entity.id
_entity.type
_entity.pdbx_description
1 polymer ?
#
loop_
_entity_poly.entity_id
_entity_poly.type
_entity_poly.pdbx_seq_one_letter_code
_entity_poly.pdbx_strand_id
1 'polypeptide(L)'
;MTEIRCYGCGAIIQSADTKKPGYVPESALSKEKILCQRCYKLMHYHQKMESHLTKDDFLHVLQTVGEKDCLVVYIVDLFDFNGSLVPGLMRHIGYNDVLVLANKRDILPKSLKEHRLNTWVRRQFKEYGIKPLDVVITSGKKNMNFDEIFDKIDEYRHGRDVYVVGITNVGKSTFINRMLK
;
A
#
# COMPACT_ATOMS: atom_id res chain seq x y z
N MET A 1 -6.39 -27.08 7.02
CA MET A 1 -5.27 -26.51 7.79
C MET A 1 -5.34 -25.00 7.62
N THR A 2 -5.50 -24.24 8.69
CA THR A 2 -5.54 -22.78 8.64
C THR A 2 -4.15 -22.26 8.30
N GLU A 3 -4.01 -21.58 7.16
CA GLU A 3 -2.74 -20.94 6.76
C GLU A 3 -2.42 -19.82 7.74
N ILE A 4 -1.31 -19.94 8.45
CA ILE A 4 -0.82 -18.89 9.34
C ILE A 4 -0.15 -17.80 8.48
N ARG A 5 -0.53 -16.54 8.69
CA ARG A 5 0.00 -15.40 7.93
C ARG A 5 0.80 -14.46 8.84
N CYS A 6 1.81 -13.85 8.25
CA CYS A 6 2.64 -12.85 8.92
C CYS A 6 1.80 -11.61 9.29
N TYR A 7 1.81 -11.24 10.57
CA TYR A 7 1.09 -10.08 11.08
C TYR A 7 1.54 -8.73 10.46
N GLY A 8 2.75 -8.68 9.89
CA GLY A 8 3.29 -7.44 9.30
C GLY A 8 3.08 -7.29 7.80
N CYS A 9 3.27 -8.36 7.00
CA CYS A 9 3.21 -8.29 5.53
C CYS A 9 2.19 -9.24 4.90
N GLY A 10 1.45 -10.03 5.69
CA GLY A 10 0.45 -10.97 5.19
C GLY A 10 1.00 -12.22 4.49
N ALA A 11 2.31 -12.36 4.30
CA ALA A 11 2.90 -13.54 3.68
C ALA A 11 2.58 -14.80 4.47
N ILE A 12 2.34 -15.91 3.78
CA ILE A 12 2.15 -17.23 4.41
C ILE A 12 3.41 -17.58 5.18
N ILE A 13 3.26 -17.98 6.46
CA ILE A 13 4.38 -18.34 7.32
C ILE A 13 4.92 -19.72 6.89
N GLN A 14 6.23 -19.80 6.76
CA GLN A 14 6.95 -21.03 6.46
C GLN A 14 8.31 -21.05 7.18
N SER A 15 8.82 -22.24 7.48
CA SER A 15 10.11 -22.44 8.17
C SER A 15 11.13 -23.20 7.31
N ALA A 16 10.77 -23.51 6.05
CA ALA A 16 11.58 -24.36 5.19
C ALA A 16 12.72 -23.60 4.48
N ASP A 17 12.49 -22.36 4.05
CA ASP A 17 13.45 -21.60 3.23
C ASP A 17 13.64 -20.19 3.77
N THR A 18 14.85 -19.90 4.27
CA THR A 18 15.22 -18.59 4.85
C THR A 18 15.18 -17.45 3.84
N LYS A 19 15.26 -17.73 2.55
CA LYS A 19 15.28 -16.74 1.46
C LYS A 19 13.88 -16.40 0.96
N LYS A 20 12.90 -17.27 1.20
CA LYS A 20 11.52 -17.03 0.74
C LYS A 20 10.73 -16.13 1.67
N PRO A 21 9.73 -15.39 1.14
CA PRO A 21 8.80 -14.61 1.95
C PRO A 21 8.13 -15.47 3.02
N GLY A 22 7.82 -14.86 4.17
CA GLY A 22 7.13 -15.56 5.26
C GLY A 22 8.03 -16.43 6.16
N TYR A 23 9.33 -16.48 5.93
CA TYR A 23 10.23 -17.29 6.76
C TYR A 23 10.20 -16.89 8.23
N VAL A 24 10.05 -17.89 9.10
CA VAL A 24 10.09 -17.78 10.56
C VAL A 24 10.86 -18.98 11.10
N PRO A 25 11.83 -18.81 12.00
CA PRO A 25 12.44 -19.92 12.73
C PRO A 25 11.37 -20.70 13.52
N GLU A 26 11.48 -22.01 13.59
CA GLU A 26 10.52 -22.87 14.30
C GLU A 26 10.27 -22.41 15.74
N SER A 27 11.29 -21.93 16.42
CA SER A 27 11.20 -21.39 17.78
C SER A 27 10.29 -20.16 17.94
N ALA A 28 9.96 -19.48 16.84
CA ALA A 28 9.11 -18.30 16.87
C ALA A 28 7.65 -18.57 16.45
N LEU A 29 7.32 -19.79 16.05
CA LEU A 29 5.97 -20.21 15.65
C LEU A 29 4.97 -20.24 16.83
N SER A 30 5.46 -20.34 18.06
CA SER A 30 4.63 -20.40 19.28
C SER A 30 4.14 -19.01 19.77
N LYS A 31 4.49 -17.93 19.08
CA LYS A 31 4.11 -16.57 19.48
C LYS A 31 2.69 -16.23 19.02
N GLU A 32 1.97 -15.50 19.84
CA GLU A 32 0.59 -15.05 19.56
C GLU A 32 0.50 -14.18 18.28
N LYS A 33 1.51 -13.34 18.03
CA LYS A 33 1.64 -12.51 16.82
C LYS A 33 2.93 -12.89 16.09
N ILE A 34 2.79 -13.68 15.02
CA ILE A 34 3.93 -14.17 14.27
C ILE A 34 4.33 -13.14 13.22
N LEU A 35 5.56 -12.65 13.31
CA LEU A 35 6.21 -11.81 12.30
C LEU A 35 7.24 -12.63 11.55
N CYS A 36 7.22 -12.58 10.21
CA CYS A 36 8.30 -13.18 9.44
C CYS A 36 9.63 -12.45 9.69
N GLN A 37 10.73 -13.11 9.46
CA GLN A 37 12.09 -12.59 9.72
C GLN A 37 12.30 -11.21 9.11
N ARG A 38 11.78 -10.96 7.89
CA ARG A 38 11.84 -9.67 7.22
C ARG A 38 11.11 -8.58 8.01
N CYS A 39 9.87 -8.82 8.40
CA CYS A 39 9.09 -7.87 9.18
C CYS A 39 9.68 -7.63 10.56
N TYR A 40 10.17 -8.68 11.18
CA TYR A 40 10.86 -8.60 12.47
C TYR A 40 12.11 -7.71 12.39
N LYS A 41 12.97 -7.94 11.40
CA LYS A 41 14.18 -7.11 11.19
C LYS A 41 13.86 -5.67 10.83
N LEU A 42 12.81 -5.44 10.03
CA LEU A 42 12.37 -4.09 9.68
C LEU A 42 11.88 -3.32 10.91
N MET A 43 11.11 -3.96 11.78
CA MET A 43 10.54 -3.32 12.97
C MET A 43 11.57 -3.08 14.10
N HIS A 44 12.49 -4.02 14.30
CA HIS A 44 13.39 -3.97 15.45
C HIS A 44 14.78 -3.43 15.14
N TYR A 45 15.24 -3.59 13.90
CA TYR A 45 16.61 -3.18 13.53
C TYR A 45 16.64 -2.12 12.44
N HIS A 46 15.49 -1.66 11.94
CA HIS A 46 15.38 -0.71 10.82
C HIS A 46 16.17 -1.13 9.57
N GLN A 47 16.55 -2.39 9.48
CA GLN A 47 17.29 -2.94 8.34
C GLN A 47 16.31 -3.13 7.17
N LYS A 48 16.53 -2.38 6.10
CA LYS A 48 15.90 -2.66 4.81
C LYS A 48 16.51 -3.95 4.27
N MET A 49 15.77 -5.05 4.36
CA MET A 49 16.11 -6.23 3.57
C MET A 49 15.68 -6.00 2.13
N GLU A 50 16.56 -6.27 1.18
CA GLU A 50 16.21 -6.31 -0.24
C GLU A 50 15.02 -7.26 -0.41
N SER A 51 13.94 -6.75 -0.95
CA SER A 51 12.83 -7.61 -1.33
C SER A 51 13.25 -8.36 -2.59
N HIS A 52 13.33 -9.67 -2.51
CA HIS A 52 13.54 -10.52 -3.70
C HIS A 52 12.31 -10.55 -4.62
N LEU A 53 11.28 -9.73 -4.34
CA LEU A 53 10.17 -9.51 -5.25
C LEU A 53 10.70 -8.75 -6.46
N THR A 54 10.76 -9.42 -7.58
CA THR A 54 11.11 -8.82 -8.86
C THR A 54 10.00 -7.87 -9.32
N LYS A 55 10.30 -7.03 -10.33
CA LYS A 55 9.25 -6.22 -10.97
C LYS A 55 8.12 -7.11 -11.51
N ASP A 56 8.47 -8.29 -12.00
CA ASP A 56 7.51 -9.25 -12.56
C ASP A 56 6.58 -9.82 -11.49
N ASP A 57 7.07 -10.14 -10.29
CA ASP A 57 6.24 -10.58 -9.16
C ASP A 57 5.24 -9.50 -8.76
N PHE A 58 5.67 -8.23 -8.76
CA PHE A 58 4.78 -7.10 -8.46
C PHE A 58 3.68 -6.94 -9.52
N LEU A 59 4.04 -7.03 -10.80
CA LEU A 59 3.09 -6.94 -11.91
C LEU A 59 2.10 -8.12 -11.89
N HIS A 60 2.55 -9.32 -11.56
CA HIS A 60 1.69 -10.48 -11.40
C HIS A 60 0.65 -10.29 -10.29
N VAL A 61 1.06 -9.73 -9.14
CA VAL A 61 0.12 -9.39 -8.06
C VAL A 61 -0.91 -8.36 -8.53
N LEU A 62 -0.48 -7.34 -9.29
CA LEU A 62 -1.41 -6.35 -9.85
C LEU A 62 -2.41 -6.96 -10.83
N GLN A 63 -1.99 -7.90 -11.68
CA GLN A 63 -2.89 -8.63 -12.59
C GLN A 63 -3.97 -9.39 -11.81
N THR A 64 -3.59 -10.06 -10.71
CA THR A 64 -4.53 -10.75 -9.83
C THR A 64 -5.59 -9.79 -9.24
N VAL A 65 -5.21 -8.54 -8.97
CA VAL A 65 -6.16 -7.49 -8.57
C VAL A 65 -7.11 -7.13 -9.71
N GLY A 66 -6.60 -7.07 -10.94
CA GLY A 66 -7.40 -6.75 -12.13
C GLY A 66 -8.47 -7.78 -12.49
N GLU A 67 -8.33 -9.02 -12.04
CA GLU A 67 -9.29 -10.10 -12.22
C GLU A 67 -10.46 -10.05 -11.21
N LYS A 68 -10.41 -9.16 -10.23
CA LYS A 68 -11.39 -9.04 -9.15
C LYS A 68 -12.19 -7.75 -9.29
N ASP A 69 -13.44 -7.79 -8.84
CA ASP A 69 -14.24 -6.58 -8.63
C ASP A 69 -13.91 -6.02 -7.25
N CYS A 70 -13.17 -4.92 -7.20
CA CYS A 70 -12.64 -4.37 -5.97
C CYS A 70 -12.47 -2.83 -6.02
N LEU A 71 -12.26 -2.23 -4.86
CA LEU A 71 -11.75 -0.86 -4.78
C LEU A 71 -10.22 -0.90 -4.66
N VAL A 72 -9.52 -0.20 -5.54
CA VAL A 72 -8.08 -0.02 -5.47
C VAL A 72 -7.75 1.28 -4.74
N VAL A 73 -7.13 1.17 -3.57
CA VAL A 73 -6.55 2.31 -2.84
C VAL A 73 -5.10 2.48 -3.28
N TYR A 74 -4.85 3.45 -4.14
CA TYR A 74 -3.53 3.70 -4.70
C TYR A 74 -2.79 4.77 -3.91
N ILE A 75 -1.72 4.39 -3.21
CA ILE A 75 -0.91 5.28 -2.40
C ILE A 75 0.31 5.75 -3.19
N VAL A 76 0.44 7.07 -3.32
CA VAL A 76 1.59 7.75 -3.96
C VAL A 76 2.30 8.68 -2.97
N ASP A 77 3.57 8.93 -3.24
CA ASP A 77 4.41 9.82 -2.45
C ASP A 77 4.38 11.23 -3.05
N LEU A 78 3.91 12.22 -2.30
CA LEU A 78 3.87 13.61 -2.77
C LEU A 78 5.26 14.22 -3.00
N PHE A 79 6.28 13.75 -2.29
CA PHE A 79 7.64 14.24 -2.41
C PHE A 79 8.38 13.62 -3.61
N ASP A 80 8.19 12.30 -3.81
CA ASP A 80 8.70 11.56 -4.96
C ASP A 80 7.52 11.06 -5.82
N PHE A 81 6.77 11.99 -6.37
CA PHE A 81 5.53 11.67 -7.07
C PHE A 81 5.80 10.78 -8.28
N ASN A 82 6.70 11.21 -9.16
CA ASN A 82 7.01 10.47 -10.39
C ASN A 82 7.62 9.09 -10.09
N GLY A 83 8.51 9.01 -9.10
CA GLY A 83 9.10 7.74 -8.67
C GLY A 83 8.09 6.82 -8.00
N SER A 84 6.96 7.33 -7.53
CA SER A 84 5.90 6.51 -6.90
C SER A 84 4.84 6.02 -7.88
N LEU A 85 4.86 6.46 -9.14
CA LEU A 85 3.91 6.01 -10.14
C LEU A 85 4.26 4.62 -10.68
N VAL A 86 3.20 3.81 -10.87
CA VAL A 86 3.30 2.48 -11.49
C VAL A 86 2.96 2.62 -12.97
N PRO A 87 3.94 2.44 -13.88
CA PRO A 87 3.69 2.53 -15.30
C PRO A 87 2.62 1.52 -15.75
N GLY A 88 1.62 2.00 -16.49
CA GLY A 88 0.57 1.14 -17.01
C GLY A 88 -0.36 0.53 -15.95
N LEU A 89 -0.47 1.14 -14.76
CA LEU A 89 -1.31 0.64 -13.66
C LEU A 89 -2.69 0.19 -14.14
N MET A 90 -3.39 0.99 -14.94
CA MET A 90 -4.74 0.68 -15.42
C MET A 90 -4.81 -0.60 -16.27
N ARG A 91 -3.73 -0.97 -16.95
CA ARG A 91 -3.68 -2.25 -17.70
C ARG A 91 -3.66 -3.46 -16.78
N HIS A 92 -3.14 -3.30 -15.58
CA HIS A 92 -3.01 -4.38 -14.61
C HIS A 92 -4.21 -4.48 -13.68
N ILE A 93 -4.80 -3.35 -13.28
CA ILE A 93 -5.94 -3.34 -12.36
C ILE A 93 -7.31 -3.37 -13.08
N GLY A 94 -7.31 -3.34 -14.42
CA GLY A 94 -8.54 -3.42 -15.22
C GLY A 94 -9.46 -2.22 -15.05
N TYR A 95 -10.76 -2.49 -14.90
CA TYR A 95 -11.80 -1.46 -14.75
C TYR A 95 -12.11 -1.10 -13.29
N ASN A 96 -11.26 -1.55 -12.36
CA ASN A 96 -11.49 -1.30 -10.94
C ASN A 96 -11.42 0.21 -10.62
N ASP A 97 -12.30 0.62 -9.72
CA ASP A 97 -12.33 1.96 -9.18
C ASP A 97 -11.05 2.27 -8.40
N VAL A 98 -10.53 3.50 -8.54
CA VAL A 98 -9.29 3.93 -7.89
C VAL A 98 -9.54 5.11 -6.98
N LEU A 99 -9.26 4.94 -5.68
CA LEU A 99 -9.11 6.03 -4.71
C LEU A 99 -7.62 6.32 -4.52
N VAL A 100 -7.19 7.56 -4.74
CA VAL A 100 -5.78 7.94 -4.60
C VAL A 100 -5.52 8.57 -3.24
N LEU A 101 -4.51 8.08 -2.54
CA LEU A 101 -3.98 8.68 -1.32
C LEU A 101 -2.61 9.28 -1.61
N ALA A 102 -2.55 10.61 -1.69
CA ALA A 102 -1.33 11.36 -1.90
C ALA A 102 -0.66 11.62 -0.55
N ASN A 103 0.24 10.73 -0.17
CA ASN A 103 0.84 10.64 1.16
C ASN A 103 2.09 11.51 1.33
N LYS A 104 2.54 11.64 2.56
CA LYS A 104 3.72 12.40 3.00
C LYS A 104 3.55 13.93 2.87
N ARG A 105 2.32 14.42 3.04
CA ARG A 105 2.04 15.87 3.08
C ARG A 105 2.90 16.62 4.12
N ASP A 106 3.28 15.95 5.20
CA ASP A 106 4.06 16.50 6.31
C ASP A 106 5.48 16.95 5.97
N ILE A 107 6.05 16.43 4.89
CA ILE A 107 7.40 16.81 4.43
C ILE A 107 7.40 17.92 3.38
N LEU A 108 6.23 18.32 2.87
CA LEU A 108 6.11 19.44 1.95
C LEU A 108 5.93 20.77 2.71
N PRO A 109 6.34 21.91 2.12
CA PRO A 109 6.15 23.23 2.73
C PRO A 109 4.69 23.48 3.14
N LYS A 110 4.48 24.08 4.31
CA LYS A 110 3.15 24.41 4.83
C LYS A 110 2.41 25.44 3.95
N SER A 111 3.14 26.26 3.21
CA SER A 111 2.59 27.23 2.26
C SER A 111 1.83 26.60 1.09
N LEU A 112 2.09 25.34 0.76
CA LEU A 112 1.35 24.60 -0.25
C LEU A 112 -0.03 24.20 0.31
N LYS A 113 -1.09 24.83 -0.22
CA LYS A 113 -2.46 24.51 0.19
C LYS A 113 -2.94 23.18 -0.37
N GLU A 114 -3.70 22.43 0.41
CA GLU A 114 -4.17 21.09 0.04
C GLU A 114 -4.99 21.06 -1.24
N HIS A 115 -5.89 22.04 -1.44
CA HIS A 115 -6.69 22.10 -2.65
C HIS A 115 -5.83 22.26 -3.92
N ARG A 116 -4.69 22.98 -3.84
CA ARG A 116 -3.75 23.11 -4.97
C ARG A 116 -3.00 21.80 -5.22
N LEU A 117 -2.60 21.12 -4.16
CA LEU A 117 -1.99 19.78 -4.27
C LEU A 117 -2.97 18.78 -4.87
N ASN A 118 -4.22 18.77 -4.42
CA ASN A 118 -5.25 17.89 -4.94
C ASN A 118 -5.47 18.14 -6.45
N THR A 119 -5.65 19.41 -6.85
CA THR A 119 -5.80 19.78 -8.26
C THR A 119 -4.60 19.35 -9.10
N TRP A 120 -3.38 19.57 -8.58
CA TRP A 120 -2.16 19.18 -9.26
C TRP A 120 -2.06 17.64 -9.42
N VAL A 121 -2.32 16.87 -8.35
CA VAL A 121 -2.30 15.40 -8.39
C VAL A 121 -3.31 14.88 -9.41
N ARG A 122 -4.55 15.40 -9.42
CA ARG A 122 -5.59 15.00 -10.39
C ARG A 122 -5.13 15.27 -11.83
N ARG A 123 -4.48 16.40 -12.09
CA ARG A 123 -3.95 16.72 -13.42
C ARG A 123 -2.86 15.74 -13.83
N GLN A 124 -1.93 15.43 -12.91
CA GLN A 124 -0.89 14.45 -13.19
C GLN A 124 -1.48 13.08 -13.52
N PHE A 125 -2.42 12.57 -12.72
CA PHE A 125 -3.07 11.28 -12.99
C PHE A 125 -3.79 11.27 -14.34
N LYS A 126 -4.41 12.36 -14.74
CA LYS A 126 -5.05 12.47 -16.06
C LYS A 126 -4.03 12.29 -17.20
N GLU A 127 -2.81 12.85 -17.07
CA GLU A 127 -1.73 12.70 -18.05
C GLU A 127 -1.26 11.23 -18.14
N TYR A 128 -1.35 10.46 -17.03
CA TYR A 128 -1.07 9.02 -17.01
C TYR A 128 -2.27 8.13 -17.40
N GLY A 129 -3.37 8.72 -17.84
CA GLY A 129 -4.57 7.98 -18.23
C GLY A 129 -5.34 7.35 -17.06
N ILE A 130 -5.08 7.80 -15.84
CA ILE A 130 -5.78 7.36 -14.63
C ILE A 130 -6.82 8.41 -14.25
N LYS A 131 -8.08 7.96 -14.07
CA LYS A 131 -9.18 8.83 -13.63
C LYS A 131 -9.64 8.34 -12.24
N PRO A 132 -9.05 8.84 -11.15
CA PRO A 132 -9.45 8.40 -9.83
C PRO A 132 -10.86 8.89 -9.48
N LEU A 133 -11.59 8.11 -8.68
CA LEU A 133 -12.85 8.54 -8.06
C LEU A 133 -12.60 9.77 -7.20
N ASP A 134 -11.58 9.69 -6.36
CA ASP A 134 -11.17 10.83 -5.54
C ASP A 134 -9.66 10.81 -5.26
N VAL A 135 -9.16 11.94 -4.74
CA VAL A 135 -7.78 12.13 -4.32
C VAL A 135 -7.79 12.75 -2.92
N VAL A 136 -7.22 12.05 -1.95
CA VAL A 136 -7.06 12.58 -0.59
C VAL A 136 -5.59 12.88 -0.33
N ILE A 137 -5.32 14.11 0.10
CA ILE A 137 -3.99 14.52 0.55
C ILE A 137 -3.83 14.08 2.01
N THR A 138 -2.79 13.31 2.32
CA THR A 138 -2.65 12.69 3.65
C THR A 138 -1.22 12.67 4.17
N SER A 139 -1.07 12.38 5.44
CA SER A 139 0.21 12.04 6.08
C SER A 139 0.00 10.90 7.08
N GLY A 140 0.47 9.73 6.73
CA GLY A 140 0.45 8.56 7.61
C GLY A 140 1.22 8.80 8.91
N LYS A 141 2.29 9.61 8.87
CA LYS A 141 3.08 9.97 10.05
C LYS A 141 2.32 10.90 11.00
N LYS A 142 1.55 11.84 10.48
CA LYS A 142 0.81 12.86 11.26
C LYS A 142 -0.65 12.50 11.49
N ASN A 143 -1.10 11.34 11.03
CA ASN A 143 -2.50 10.90 11.10
C ASN A 143 -3.48 11.91 10.45
N MET A 144 -3.07 12.47 9.32
CA MET A 144 -3.81 13.53 8.66
C MET A 144 -4.87 12.96 7.72
N ASN A 145 -6.11 13.42 7.85
CA ASN A 145 -7.26 13.08 6.99
C ASN A 145 -7.64 11.58 6.97
N PHE A 146 -7.32 10.83 8.04
CA PHE A 146 -7.63 9.40 8.07
C PHE A 146 -9.12 9.11 8.18
N ASP A 147 -9.87 9.90 8.93
CA ASP A 147 -11.32 9.74 9.04
C ASP A 147 -11.98 9.93 7.67
N GLU A 148 -11.59 10.98 6.92
CA GLU A 148 -12.04 11.21 5.55
C GLU A 148 -11.70 10.00 4.63
N ILE A 149 -10.51 9.42 4.79
CA ILE A 149 -10.10 8.27 3.99
C ILE A 149 -10.99 7.06 4.27
N PHE A 150 -11.30 6.79 5.54
CA PHE A 150 -12.15 5.66 5.93
C PHE A 150 -13.58 5.85 5.42
N ASP A 151 -14.14 7.04 5.57
CA ASP A 151 -15.46 7.37 5.04
C ASP A 151 -15.53 7.16 3.52
N LYS A 152 -14.53 7.63 2.77
CA LYS A 152 -14.45 7.44 1.32
C LYS A 152 -14.25 5.98 0.90
N ILE A 153 -13.47 5.22 1.67
CA ILE A 153 -13.32 3.78 1.41
C ILE A 153 -14.67 3.08 1.59
N ASP A 154 -15.38 3.35 2.67
CA ASP A 154 -16.69 2.74 2.93
C ASP A 154 -17.73 3.15 1.88
N GLU A 155 -17.72 4.41 1.46
CA GLU A 155 -18.59 4.91 0.39
C GLU A 155 -18.31 4.20 -0.95
N TYR A 156 -17.04 4.16 -1.38
CA TYR A 156 -16.70 3.73 -2.74
C TYR A 156 -16.52 2.22 -2.90
N ARG A 157 -16.26 1.49 -1.82
CA ARG A 157 -16.10 0.04 -1.93
C ARG A 157 -17.40 -0.70 -2.23
N HIS A 158 -18.56 -0.17 -1.86
CA HIS A 158 -19.88 -0.79 -2.06
C HIS A 158 -19.92 -2.27 -1.62
N GLY A 159 -19.28 -2.61 -0.51
CA GLY A 159 -19.17 -4.00 0.00
C GLY A 159 -18.11 -4.86 -0.69
N ARG A 160 -17.41 -4.35 -1.71
CA ARG A 160 -16.30 -5.05 -2.38
C ARG A 160 -15.05 -5.11 -1.50
N ASP A 161 -14.12 -5.97 -1.87
CA ASP A 161 -12.78 -6.01 -1.27
C ASP A 161 -11.99 -4.73 -1.58
N VAL A 162 -11.04 -4.39 -0.70
CA VAL A 162 -10.17 -3.22 -0.85
C VAL A 162 -8.72 -3.67 -1.01
N TYR A 163 -8.09 -3.29 -2.11
CA TYR A 163 -6.69 -3.58 -2.37
C TYR A 163 -5.83 -2.33 -2.27
N VAL A 164 -4.83 -2.37 -1.40
CA VAL A 164 -3.88 -1.27 -1.22
C VAL A 164 -2.68 -1.47 -2.13
N VAL A 165 -2.53 -0.58 -3.11
CA VAL A 165 -1.50 -0.63 -4.14
C VAL A 165 -0.54 0.56 -4.00
N GLY A 166 0.68 0.40 -4.42
CA GLY A 166 1.73 1.43 -4.45
C GLY A 166 3.12 0.81 -4.36
N ILE A 167 4.12 1.54 -4.79
CA ILE A 167 5.51 1.08 -4.75
C ILE A 167 6.06 1.03 -3.31
N THR A 168 7.31 0.63 -3.18
CA THR A 168 8.02 0.59 -1.89
C THR A 168 8.12 1.99 -1.28
N ASN A 169 7.99 2.10 0.05
CA ASN A 169 8.19 3.33 0.83
C ASN A 169 7.16 4.47 0.64
N VAL A 170 6.09 4.29 -0.11
CA VAL A 170 5.00 5.30 -0.20
C VAL A 170 4.14 5.39 1.07
N GLY A 171 4.26 4.41 1.99
CA GLY A 171 3.54 4.41 3.26
C GLY A 171 2.41 3.39 3.39
N LYS A 172 2.35 2.37 2.51
CA LYS A 172 1.33 1.30 2.56
C LYS A 172 1.21 0.65 3.93
N SER A 173 2.33 0.19 4.49
CA SER A 173 2.34 -0.49 5.80
C SER A 173 1.85 0.43 6.93
N THR A 174 2.20 1.72 6.88
CA THR A 174 1.71 2.71 7.84
C THR A 174 0.21 2.86 7.74
N PHE A 175 -0.32 2.94 6.53
CA PHE A 175 -1.75 3.04 6.25
C PHE A 175 -2.50 1.79 6.73
N ILE A 176 -2.07 0.60 6.31
CA ILE A 176 -2.70 -0.67 6.70
C ILE A 176 -2.69 -0.86 8.22
N ASN A 177 -1.57 -0.56 8.89
CA ASN A 177 -1.49 -0.66 10.35
C ASN A 177 -2.43 0.30 11.08
N ARG A 178 -2.86 1.36 10.42
CA ARG A 178 -3.88 2.28 10.95
C ARG A 178 -5.30 1.77 10.74
N MET A 179 -5.56 1.13 9.60
CA MET A 179 -6.87 0.50 9.34
C MET A 179 -7.18 -0.66 10.28
N LEU A 180 -6.15 -1.32 10.81
CA LEU A 180 -6.30 -2.51 11.67
C LEU A 180 -6.34 -2.17 13.18
N LYS A 181 -6.33 -0.89 13.53
CA LYS A 181 -6.44 -0.41 14.92
C LYS A 181 -7.86 0.03 15.25
#